data_18639346f65c7cf4b6c1a5ba23c23aef
#
_entry.id   18639346f65c7cf4b6c1a5ba23c23aef
#
_cell.length_a   1.000
_cell.length_b   1.000
_cell.length_c   1.000
_cell.angle_alpha   90.00
_cell.angle_beta   90.00
_cell.angle_gamma   90.00
#
_symmetry.space_group_name_H-M   'P 1'
#
loop_
_entity.id
_entity.type
_entity.pdbx_description
1 polymer ?
#
loop_
_entity_poly.entity_id
_entity_poly.type
_entity_poly.pdbx_seq_one_letter_code
_entity_poly.pdbx_strand_id
1 'polypeptide(L)'
;MKIFNILFVFCMLAAMPLGAKEFPLCLYGVNNPNDIKTVKKAGFSCIQSYQTDPAKLEPLAREAKHQGLKVVFYPNKIYGTSYEQKAHTWPVLAWYLIDEPDVQRWSRQQVIEAHAHAKQTWPQHDTALVIGQGKTKIPFYDLPDAMMMDWYPVPHHPLTSFGDNVHYTQEGMAQTHHEDRPLWGVVQIFDWKEYKQHRPDNERIGRFPTQEEIRFMSYDGIWNGATGLFYFIFTTKGEPLPTAAPQYWERVRKTVRELARLRPVLENGVAIENPVMVQEPLRLKTWKYKKHIYSILLNASGRTVEVPVVLLEKQYKPLYRTKKQQLMKPYDVWVLKK
;
A
#
# COMPACT_ATOMS: atom_id res chain seq x y z
N MET A 1 4.59 50.18 50.07
CA MET A 1 4.04 48.83 49.68
C MET A 1 3.83 48.84 48.21
N LYS A 2 4.76 48.23 47.42
CA LYS A 2 4.66 48.17 45.94
C LYS A 2 4.18 46.75 45.59
N ILE A 3 3.01 46.69 44.97
CA ILE A 3 2.41 45.45 44.51
C ILE A 3 3.03 45.10 43.14
N PHE A 4 3.74 43.97 43.05
CA PHE A 4 4.27 43.45 41.80
C PHE A 4 3.16 42.61 41.15
N ASN A 5 2.64 43.08 40.03
CA ASN A 5 1.79 42.29 39.15
C ASN A 5 2.65 41.32 38.32
N ILE A 6 2.57 40.02 38.60
CA ILE A 6 3.17 38.97 37.79
C ILE A 6 2.18 38.62 36.67
N LEU A 7 2.54 39.03 35.47
CA LEU A 7 1.81 38.68 34.24
C LEU A 7 2.19 37.25 33.85
N PHE A 8 1.27 36.28 34.07
CA PHE A 8 1.42 34.93 33.55
C PHE A 8 1.15 34.93 32.04
N VAL A 9 2.20 34.84 31.23
CA VAL A 9 2.08 34.60 29.79
C VAL A 9 1.80 33.08 29.59
N PHE A 10 0.54 32.75 29.33
CA PHE A 10 0.16 31.44 28.87
C PHE A 10 0.68 31.24 27.44
N CYS A 11 1.82 30.58 27.24
CA CYS A 11 2.22 30.05 25.96
C CYS A 11 1.25 28.94 25.58
N MET A 12 0.23 29.23 24.76
CA MET A 12 -0.50 28.23 24.02
C MET A 12 0.48 27.57 23.04
N LEU A 13 1.02 26.41 23.40
CA LEU A 13 1.59 25.48 22.45
C LEU A 13 0.45 25.07 21.51
N ALA A 14 0.36 25.71 20.35
CA ALA A 14 -0.46 25.24 19.27
C ALA A 14 0.07 23.85 18.92
N ALA A 15 -0.69 22.80 19.24
CA ALA A 15 -0.41 21.47 18.75
C ALA A 15 -0.42 21.56 17.21
N MET A 16 0.77 21.46 16.61
CA MET A 16 0.86 21.30 15.15
C MET A 16 0.00 20.09 14.79
N PRO A 17 -0.89 20.20 13.80
CA PRO A 17 -1.61 19.04 13.34
C PRO A 17 -0.57 17.98 12.93
N LEU A 18 -0.64 16.79 13.55
CA LEU A 18 0.10 15.63 13.03
C LEU A 18 -0.20 15.57 11.53
N GLY A 19 0.84 15.71 10.71
CA GLY A 19 0.69 15.71 9.25
C GLY A 19 -0.16 14.51 8.84
N ALA A 20 -1.14 14.77 7.97
CA ALA A 20 -2.03 13.71 7.48
C ALA A 20 -1.17 12.55 6.97
N LYS A 21 -1.38 11.34 7.53
CA LYS A 21 -0.64 10.15 7.11
C LYS A 21 -1.06 9.83 5.67
N GLU A 22 -0.13 9.95 4.74
CA GLU A 22 -0.40 9.65 3.33
C GLU A 22 -0.75 8.15 3.16
N PHE A 23 -1.79 7.85 2.41
CA PHE A 23 -2.14 6.50 1.98
C PHE A 23 -1.79 6.32 0.49
N PRO A 24 -0.56 5.90 0.15
CA PRO A 24 -0.14 5.76 -1.23
C PRO A 24 -0.88 4.60 -1.92
N LEU A 25 -1.27 4.85 -3.18
CA LEU A 25 -1.73 3.85 -4.13
C LEU A 25 -0.73 3.83 -5.28
N CYS A 26 0.19 2.88 -5.26
CA CYS A 26 1.32 2.82 -6.17
C CYS A 26 1.20 1.68 -7.18
N LEU A 27 1.84 1.85 -8.33
CA LEU A 27 1.93 0.85 -9.37
C LEU A 27 3.39 0.51 -9.66
N TYR A 28 3.73 -0.78 -9.59
CA TYR A 28 5.07 -1.29 -9.91
C TYR A 28 5.32 -1.38 -11.42
N GLY A 29 6.59 -1.22 -11.80
CA GLY A 29 7.07 -1.51 -13.14
C GLY A 29 6.72 -0.47 -14.18
N VAL A 30 6.48 0.77 -13.79
CA VAL A 30 6.23 1.88 -14.72
C VAL A 30 7.56 2.46 -15.15
N ASN A 31 8.00 2.13 -16.38
CA ASN A 31 9.34 2.43 -16.88
C ASN A 31 9.36 3.47 -18.02
N ASN A 32 8.18 3.90 -18.51
CA ASN A 32 8.08 4.86 -19.61
C ASN A 32 7.30 6.11 -19.16
N PRO A 33 7.85 7.32 -19.34
CA PRO A 33 7.17 8.58 -19.00
C PRO A 33 5.78 8.73 -19.67
N ASN A 34 5.61 8.19 -20.87
CA ASN A 34 4.35 8.27 -21.61
C ASN A 34 3.19 7.53 -20.94
N ASP A 35 3.49 6.57 -20.05
CA ASP A 35 2.49 5.79 -19.31
C ASP A 35 1.95 6.53 -18.08
N ILE A 36 2.68 7.52 -17.57
CA ILE A 36 2.37 8.24 -16.32
C ILE A 36 0.94 8.80 -16.33
N LYS A 37 0.53 9.42 -17.43
CA LYS A 37 -0.83 9.97 -17.58
C LYS A 37 -1.90 8.89 -17.48
N THR A 38 -1.66 7.71 -18.05
CA THR A 38 -2.56 6.55 -17.97
C THR A 38 -2.66 6.02 -16.56
N VAL A 39 -1.53 5.92 -15.86
CA VAL A 39 -1.44 5.51 -14.45
C VAL A 39 -2.19 6.50 -13.55
N LYS A 40 -1.98 7.81 -13.74
CA LYS A 40 -2.72 8.86 -13.00
C LYS A 40 -4.23 8.74 -13.22
N LYS A 41 -4.69 8.59 -14.47
CA LYS A 41 -6.11 8.41 -14.80
C LYS A 41 -6.72 7.15 -14.20
N ALA A 42 -5.91 6.13 -13.90
CA ALA A 42 -6.36 4.93 -13.22
C ALA A 42 -6.62 5.14 -11.72
N GLY A 43 -6.13 6.24 -11.13
CA GLY A 43 -6.34 6.59 -9.72
C GLY A 43 -5.11 6.39 -8.82
N PHE A 44 -3.98 5.99 -9.38
CA PHE A 44 -2.74 5.86 -8.63
C PHE A 44 -2.18 7.22 -8.20
N SER A 45 -1.49 7.25 -7.09
CA SER A 45 -0.81 8.44 -6.53
C SER A 45 0.71 8.36 -6.64
N CYS A 46 1.24 7.19 -6.93
CA CYS A 46 2.67 6.97 -7.10
C CYS A 46 2.97 5.81 -8.05
N ILE A 47 4.23 5.74 -8.47
CA ILE A 47 4.78 4.66 -9.28
C ILE A 47 6.07 4.13 -8.65
N GLN A 48 6.35 2.85 -8.88
CA GLN A 48 7.67 2.26 -8.72
C GLN A 48 8.23 1.93 -10.11
N SER A 49 9.54 2.08 -10.28
CA SER A 49 10.22 1.76 -11.52
C SER A 49 11.42 0.84 -11.26
N TYR A 50 11.60 -0.14 -12.13
CA TYR A 50 12.79 -1.00 -12.19
C TYR A 50 13.91 -0.42 -13.06
N GLN A 51 13.73 0.79 -13.59
CA GLN A 51 14.83 1.49 -14.24
C GLN A 51 15.94 1.78 -13.23
N THR A 52 17.18 1.50 -13.65
CA THR A 52 18.38 1.81 -12.86
C THR A 52 19.24 2.89 -13.50
N ASP A 53 19.02 3.20 -14.78
CA ASP A 53 19.72 4.27 -15.49
C ASP A 53 19.17 5.64 -15.07
N PRO A 54 19.96 6.50 -14.40
CA PRO A 54 19.48 7.81 -13.95
C PRO A 54 19.00 8.71 -15.09
N ALA A 55 19.56 8.57 -16.29
CA ALA A 55 19.14 9.33 -17.46
C ALA A 55 17.69 8.97 -17.91
N LYS A 56 17.22 7.75 -17.58
CA LYS A 56 15.84 7.30 -17.80
C LYS A 56 14.94 7.60 -16.61
N LEU A 57 15.49 7.65 -15.39
CA LEU A 57 14.71 8.00 -14.18
C LEU A 57 14.33 9.49 -14.15
N GLU A 58 15.21 10.40 -14.61
CA GLU A 58 14.91 11.83 -14.60
C GLU A 58 13.65 12.21 -15.39
N PRO A 59 13.43 11.75 -16.64
CA PRO A 59 12.18 12.03 -17.35
C PRO A 59 10.95 11.39 -16.70
N LEU A 60 11.09 10.21 -16.07
CA LEU A 60 10.01 9.60 -15.27
C LEU A 60 9.66 10.48 -14.08
N ALA A 61 10.65 10.92 -13.31
CA ALA A 61 10.44 11.78 -12.14
C ALA A 61 9.79 13.12 -12.52
N ARG A 62 10.25 13.73 -13.63
CA ARG A 62 9.72 14.99 -14.14
C ARG A 62 8.25 14.86 -14.55
N GLU A 63 7.91 13.82 -15.33
CA GLU A 63 6.52 13.60 -15.74
C GLU A 63 5.64 13.22 -14.55
N ALA A 64 6.12 12.38 -13.62
CA ALA A 64 5.41 12.08 -12.39
C ALA A 64 5.09 13.37 -11.59
N LYS A 65 6.07 14.25 -11.41
CA LYS A 65 5.89 15.55 -10.75
C LYS A 65 4.85 16.42 -11.48
N HIS A 66 4.92 16.48 -12.80
CA HIS A 66 3.96 17.23 -13.63
C HIS A 66 2.53 16.71 -13.48
N GLN A 67 2.34 15.39 -13.36
CA GLN A 67 1.03 14.77 -13.16
C GLN A 67 0.61 14.69 -11.68
N GLY A 68 1.40 15.22 -10.74
CA GLY A 68 1.14 15.14 -9.30
C GLY A 68 1.17 13.70 -8.77
N LEU A 69 2.11 12.90 -9.26
CA LEU A 69 2.44 11.57 -8.74
C LEU A 69 3.78 11.61 -8.01
N LYS A 70 3.94 10.73 -7.03
CA LYS A 70 5.23 10.45 -6.41
C LYS A 70 5.91 9.25 -7.08
N VAL A 71 7.21 9.07 -6.79
CA VAL A 71 8.02 7.98 -7.33
C VAL A 71 8.70 7.18 -6.21
N VAL A 72 8.91 5.90 -6.46
CA VAL A 72 9.70 5.00 -5.62
C VAL A 72 10.76 4.38 -6.52
N PHE A 73 12.01 4.77 -6.33
CA PHE A 73 13.12 4.38 -7.20
C PHE A 73 14.26 3.77 -6.38
N TYR A 74 15.06 2.93 -7.04
CA TYR A 74 16.32 2.44 -6.49
C TYR A 74 17.37 3.54 -6.50
N PRO A 75 18.04 3.82 -5.36
CA PRO A 75 19.04 4.90 -5.30
C PRO A 75 20.43 4.49 -5.82
N ASN A 76 20.76 3.20 -5.85
CA ASN A 76 22.09 2.65 -5.97
C ASN A 76 22.86 3.02 -7.25
N LYS A 77 22.18 3.37 -8.34
CA LYS A 77 22.82 3.84 -9.59
C LYS A 77 22.80 5.36 -9.74
N ILE A 78 22.27 6.08 -8.77
CA ILE A 78 22.21 7.55 -8.78
C ILE A 78 23.41 8.12 -8.01
N TYR A 79 23.88 7.42 -6.97
CA TYR A 79 25.01 7.84 -6.15
C TYR A 79 26.26 8.17 -6.97
N GLY A 80 26.91 9.29 -6.65
CA GLY A 80 28.13 9.75 -7.31
C GLY A 80 27.97 10.22 -8.75
N THR A 81 26.74 10.29 -9.27
CA THR A 81 26.45 10.80 -10.61
C THR A 81 25.99 12.26 -10.59
N SER A 82 25.96 12.92 -11.76
CA SER A 82 25.37 14.27 -11.89
C SER A 82 23.86 14.33 -11.55
N TYR A 83 23.20 13.17 -11.44
CA TYR A 83 21.78 13.07 -11.09
C TYR A 83 21.54 13.05 -9.58
N GLU A 84 22.55 12.77 -8.76
CA GLU A 84 22.43 12.74 -7.30
C GLU A 84 21.88 14.07 -6.76
N GLN A 85 22.47 15.16 -7.19
CA GLN A 85 22.01 16.50 -6.81
C GLN A 85 20.61 16.82 -7.37
N LYS A 86 20.32 16.41 -8.60
CA LYS A 86 18.99 16.60 -9.21
C LYS A 86 17.88 15.85 -8.49
N ALA A 87 18.20 14.67 -7.96
CA ALA A 87 17.25 13.81 -7.27
C ALA A 87 16.64 14.45 -6.00
N HIS A 88 17.29 15.45 -5.40
CA HIS A 88 16.70 16.25 -4.32
C HIS A 88 15.39 16.96 -4.72
N THR A 89 15.19 17.20 -6.02
CA THR A 89 13.99 17.88 -6.54
C THR A 89 12.93 16.92 -7.09
N TRP A 90 13.22 15.63 -7.15
CA TRP A 90 12.29 14.63 -7.63
C TRP A 90 11.14 14.41 -6.62
N PRO A 91 9.97 14.02 -7.07
CA PRO A 91 8.82 13.77 -6.18
C PRO A 91 8.93 12.40 -5.50
N VAL A 92 10.06 12.11 -4.85
CA VAL A 92 10.32 10.83 -4.21
C VAL A 92 9.37 10.63 -3.04
N LEU A 93 8.65 9.51 -3.03
CA LEU A 93 7.89 9.01 -1.87
C LEU A 93 8.83 8.29 -0.91
N ALA A 94 9.64 7.39 -1.44
CA ALA A 94 10.68 6.69 -0.71
C ALA A 94 11.75 6.15 -1.68
N TRP A 95 12.97 6.03 -1.18
CA TRP A 95 14.03 5.28 -1.86
C TRP A 95 13.86 3.78 -1.59
N TYR A 96 13.72 3.00 -2.65
CA TYR A 96 13.59 1.55 -2.59
C TYR A 96 14.96 0.92 -2.39
N LEU A 97 15.26 0.50 -1.16
CA LEU A 97 16.63 0.11 -0.79
C LEU A 97 17.05 -1.21 -1.43
N ILE A 98 16.31 -2.26 -1.12
CA ILE A 98 16.62 -3.64 -1.47
C ILE A 98 15.30 -4.38 -1.66
N ASP A 99 15.28 -5.29 -2.62
CA ASP A 99 14.16 -6.17 -2.91
C ASP A 99 14.33 -7.48 -2.14
N GLU A 100 13.36 -7.84 -1.31
CA GLU A 100 13.24 -9.10 -0.56
C GLU A 100 14.56 -9.59 0.10
N PRO A 101 15.22 -8.81 0.96
CA PRO A 101 16.47 -9.22 1.59
C PRO A 101 16.33 -10.48 2.44
N ASP A 102 15.14 -10.77 2.96
CA ASP A 102 14.79 -11.97 3.70
C ASP A 102 14.83 -13.24 2.84
N VAL A 103 14.41 -13.13 1.58
CA VAL A 103 14.43 -14.21 0.56
C VAL A 103 15.80 -14.32 -0.07
N GLN A 104 16.42 -13.19 -0.43
CA GLN A 104 17.73 -13.12 -1.09
C GLN A 104 18.92 -13.28 -0.13
N ARG A 105 18.67 -13.45 1.18
CA ARG A 105 19.68 -13.68 2.23
C ARG A 105 20.69 -12.54 2.37
N TRP A 106 20.24 -11.30 2.26
CA TRP A 106 21.07 -10.15 2.57
C TRP A 106 21.34 -10.09 4.08
N SER A 107 22.54 -9.67 4.45
CA SER A 107 22.86 -9.46 5.86
C SER A 107 22.20 -8.17 6.37
N ARG A 108 21.90 -8.14 7.68
CA ARG A 108 21.41 -6.92 8.32
C ARG A 108 22.35 -5.74 8.11
N GLN A 109 23.67 -5.97 8.12
CA GLN A 109 24.68 -4.93 7.94
C GLN A 109 24.57 -4.27 6.56
N GLN A 110 24.35 -5.03 5.50
CA GLN A 110 24.14 -4.49 4.15
C GLN A 110 22.91 -3.61 4.05
N VAL A 111 21.81 -3.98 4.75
CA VAL A 111 20.58 -3.15 4.79
C VAL A 111 20.82 -1.87 5.59
N ILE A 112 21.55 -1.92 6.72
CA ILE A 112 21.97 -0.74 7.50
C ILE A 112 22.75 0.23 6.61
N GLU A 113 23.75 -0.26 5.89
CA GLU A 113 24.59 0.55 5.01
C GLU A 113 23.78 1.21 3.89
N ALA A 114 22.88 0.45 3.25
CA ALA A 114 22.01 1.00 2.20
C ALA A 114 21.07 2.10 2.75
N HIS A 115 20.46 1.87 3.92
CA HIS A 115 19.61 2.85 4.59
C HIS A 115 20.40 4.11 4.97
N ALA A 116 21.54 3.94 5.67
CA ALA A 116 22.36 5.04 6.12
C ALA A 116 22.87 5.89 4.94
N HIS A 117 23.31 5.26 3.86
CA HIS A 117 23.75 5.97 2.65
C HIS A 117 22.61 6.80 2.03
N ALA A 118 21.40 6.23 1.90
CA ALA A 118 20.27 6.96 1.37
C ALA A 118 19.89 8.16 2.26
N LYS A 119 19.87 7.98 3.59
CA LYS A 119 19.57 9.05 4.55
C LYS A 119 20.66 10.13 4.61
N GLN A 120 21.91 9.76 4.41
CA GLN A 120 23.01 10.72 4.34
C GLN A 120 22.91 11.57 3.08
N THR A 121 22.58 10.96 1.94
CA THR A 121 22.51 11.65 0.64
C THR A 121 21.23 12.49 0.51
N TRP A 122 20.07 11.93 0.91
CA TRP A 122 18.76 12.58 0.79
C TRP A 122 17.98 12.51 2.11
N PRO A 123 18.38 13.26 3.15
CA PRO A 123 17.79 13.16 4.49
C PRO A 123 16.29 13.51 4.55
N GLN A 124 15.79 14.25 3.55
CA GLN A 124 14.39 14.66 3.47
C GLN A 124 13.45 13.59 2.90
N HIS A 125 14.01 12.53 2.31
CA HIS A 125 13.21 11.45 1.72
C HIS A 125 13.22 10.20 2.59
N ASP A 126 12.09 9.54 2.64
CA ASP A 126 11.97 8.25 3.30
C ASP A 126 12.68 7.14 2.51
N THR A 127 12.96 6.05 3.21
CA THR A 127 13.46 4.80 2.64
C THR A 127 12.40 3.72 2.77
N ALA A 128 12.34 2.79 1.81
CA ALA A 128 11.44 1.65 1.84
C ALA A 128 12.19 0.34 1.61
N LEU A 129 11.76 -0.70 2.28
CA LEU A 129 12.28 -2.05 2.16
C LEU A 129 11.11 -3.01 2.00
N VAL A 130 11.14 -3.88 0.98
CA VAL A 130 10.14 -4.94 0.82
C VAL A 130 10.66 -6.26 1.37
N ILE A 131 9.79 -7.01 2.02
CA ILE A 131 10.03 -8.39 2.46
C ILE A 131 9.08 -9.32 1.72
N GLY A 132 9.58 -10.50 1.30
CA GLY A 132 8.82 -11.49 0.53
C GLY A 132 7.95 -12.40 1.37
N GLN A 133 8.05 -12.37 2.68
CA GLN A 133 7.23 -13.16 3.61
C GLN A 133 6.99 -12.40 4.90
N GLY A 134 5.71 -12.19 5.24
CA GLY A 134 5.34 -11.65 6.54
C GLY A 134 5.65 -12.67 7.65
N LYS A 135 6.58 -12.33 8.52
CA LYS A 135 6.96 -13.10 9.72
C LYS A 135 7.17 -12.14 10.87
N THR A 136 6.93 -12.60 12.08
CA THR A 136 7.14 -11.78 13.28
C THR A 136 8.61 -11.53 13.62
N LYS A 137 9.52 -12.37 13.09
CA LYS A 137 10.96 -12.30 13.38
C LYS A 137 11.77 -12.12 12.10
N ILE A 138 11.84 -10.89 11.61
CA ILE A 138 12.70 -10.49 10.50
C ILE A 138 13.67 -9.41 11.00
N PRO A 139 14.97 -9.50 10.69
CA PRO A 139 15.98 -8.64 11.30
C PRO A 139 16.05 -7.23 10.68
N PHE A 140 14.98 -6.75 10.00
CA PHE A 140 15.01 -5.50 9.26
C PHE A 140 13.90 -4.52 9.64
N TYR A 141 12.96 -4.86 10.53
CA TYR A 141 11.78 -4.06 10.83
C TYR A 141 12.05 -2.65 11.38
N ASP A 142 13.19 -2.49 12.03
CA ASP A 142 13.63 -1.25 12.66
C ASP A 142 14.47 -0.35 11.73
N LEU A 143 14.76 -0.79 10.51
CA LEU A 143 15.70 -0.09 9.62
C LEU A 143 15.03 0.93 8.69
N PRO A 144 14.09 0.57 7.79
CA PRO A 144 13.53 1.53 6.83
C PRO A 144 12.53 2.48 7.50
N ASP A 145 12.30 3.63 6.87
CA ASP A 145 11.23 4.54 7.27
C ASP A 145 9.83 3.98 6.93
N ALA A 146 9.73 3.17 5.88
CA ALA A 146 8.52 2.45 5.49
C ALA A 146 8.83 0.98 5.20
N MET A 147 8.05 0.06 5.78
CA MET A 147 8.12 -1.37 5.47
C MET A 147 7.14 -1.70 4.35
N MET A 148 7.55 -2.57 3.44
CA MET A 148 6.68 -3.15 2.41
C MET A 148 6.63 -4.67 2.58
N MET A 149 5.47 -5.26 2.30
CA MET A 149 5.28 -6.71 2.34
C MET A 149 4.61 -7.16 1.07
N ASP A 150 5.23 -8.07 0.34
CA ASP A 150 4.66 -8.68 -0.84
C ASP A 150 4.32 -10.15 -0.62
N TRP A 151 3.13 -10.52 -1.05
CA TRP A 151 2.63 -11.89 -1.02
C TRP A 151 1.58 -12.08 -2.12
N TYR A 152 1.76 -13.10 -2.93
CA TYR A 152 1.01 -13.31 -4.16
C TYR A 152 0.23 -14.62 -4.14
N PRO A 153 -0.97 -14.67 -3.53
CA PRO A 153 -1.67 -15.92 -3.26
C PRO A 153 -2.30 -16.58 -4.49
N VAL A 154 -2.65 -15.83 -5.52
CA VAL A 154 -3.47 -16.36 -6.64
C VAL A 154 -2.62 -17.10 -7.67
N PRO A 155 -2.93 -18.36 -8.00
CA PRO A 155 -4.03 -19.20 -7.50
C PRO A 155 -3.62 -20.19 -6.41
N HIS A 156 -2.44 -20.08 -5.80
CA HIS A 156 -1.75 -21.13 -5.05
C HIS A 156 -2.06 -21.18 -3.57
N HIS A 157 -2.52 -20.07 -2.99
CA HIS A 157 -2.75 -19.91 -1.55
C HIS A 157 -4.13 -19.33 -1.27
N PRO A 158 -4.67 -19.47 -0.04
CA PRO A 158 -5.88 -18.78 0.35
C PRO A 158 -5.74 -17.26 0.18
N LEU A 159 -6.80 -16.57 -0.27
CA LEU A 159 -6.75 -15.11 -0.46
C LEU A 159 -6.43 -14.35 0.84
N THR A 160 -6.90 -14.86 1.99
CA THR A 160 -6.63 -14.28 3.32
C THR A 160 -5.15 -14.29 3.67
N SER A 161 -4.35 -15.16 3.06
CA SER A 161 -2.92 -15.23 3.35
C SER A 161 -2.18 -13.93 2.99
N PHE A 162 -2.73 -13.09 2.10
CA PHE A 162 -2.19 -11.74 1.89
C PHE A 162 -2.31 -10.87 3.15
N GLY A 163 -3.52 -10.80 3.69
CA GLY A 163 -3.77 -10.06 4.93
C GLY A 163 -3.02 -10.65 6.13
N ASP A 164 -2.94 -11.99 6.23
CA ASP A 164 -2.20 -12.65 7.30
C ASP A 164 -0.71 -12.26 7.27
N ASN A 165 -0.08 -12.17 6.08
CA ASN A 165 1.29 -11.71 5.95
C ASN A 165 1.46 -10.22 6.31
N VAL A 166 0.48 -9.36 5.98
CA VAL A 166 0.46 -7.96 6.44
C VAL A 166 0.39 -7.91 7.98
N HIS A 167 -0.49 -8.70 8.59
CA HIS A 167 -0.64 -8.79 10.04
C HIS A 167 0.66 -9.23 10.73
N TYR A 168 1.30 -10.31 10.27
CA TYR A 168 2.57 -10.76 10.84
C TYR A 168 3.69 -9.74 10.68
N THR A 169 3.69 -8.96 9.60
CA THR A 169 4.63 -7.86 9.42
C THR A 169 4.36 -6.75 10.44
N GLN A 170 3.10 -6.38 10.65
CA GLN A 170 2.70 -5.40 11.65
C GLN A 170 3.11 -5.83 13.07
N GLU A 171 2.90 -7.10 13.43
CA GLU A 171 3.35 -7.66 14.70
C GLU A 171 4.87 -7.62 14.86
N GLY A 172 5.62 -7.92 13.79
CA GLY A 172 7.07 -7.83 13.79
C GLY A 172 7.58 -6.40 13.98
N MET A 173 6.95 -5.43 13.33
CA MET A 173 7.23 -4.01 13.53
C MET A 173 6.94 -3.57 14.97
N ALA A 174 5.84 -4.03 15.56
CA ALA A 174 5.49 -3.74 16.94
C ALA A 174 6.50 -4.32 17.95
N GLN A 175 7.04 -5.53 17.70
CA GLN A 175 8.08 -6.11 18.53
C GLN A 175 9.40 -5.33 18.54
N THR A 176 9.62 -4.49 17.52
CA THR A 176 10.76 -3.58 17.42
C THR A 176 10.41 -2.13 17.77
N HIS A 177 9.19 -1.87 18.27
CA HIS A 177 8.67 -0.53 18.60
C HIS A 177 8.61 0.43 17.39
N HIS A 178 8.21 -0.10 16.22
CA HIS A 178 8.10 0.66 14.95
C HIS A 178 6.72 0.51 14.28
N GLU A 179 5.69 0.15 15.06
CA GLU A 179 4.32 -0.03 14.60
C GLU A 179 3.65 1.24 14.06
N ASP A 180 4.20 2.40 14.36
CA ASP A 180 3.74 3.72 13.89
C ASP A 180 4.27 4.08 12.50
N ARG A 181 5.30 3.36 12.01
CA ARG A 181 5.85 3.55 10.67
C ARG A 181 4.89 3.04 9.59
N PRO A 182 4.95 3.58 8.37
CA PRO A 182 4.17 3.06 7.25
C PRO A 182 4.44 1.59 6.95
N LEU A 183 3.36 0.82 6.77
CA LEU A 183 3.38 -0.54 6.24
C LEU A 183 2.58 -0.56 4.93
N TRP A 184 3.25 -0.88 3.82
CA TRP A 184 2.63 -0.93 2.49
C TRP A 184 2.50 -2.37 2.00
N GLY A 185 1.27 -2.80 1.71
CA GLY A 185 1.01 -4.14 1.14
C GLY A 185 1.15 -4.13 -0.38
N VAL A 186 1.82 -5.13 -0.95
CA VAL A 186 1.99 -5.27 -2.40
C VAL A 186 1.02 -6.31 -2.94
N VAL A 187 -0.04 -5.84 -3.59
CA VAL A 187 -1.16 -6.64 -4.10
C VAL A 187 -0.83 -7.25 -5.45
N GLN A 188 -1.14 -8.53 -5.63
CA GLN A 188 -0.96 -9.24 -6.90
C GLN A 188 -1.91 -8.74 -7.99
N ILE A 189 -1.35 -8.35 -9.13
CA ILE A 189 -2.09 -8.08 -10.38
C ILE A 189 -1.41 -8.71 -11.61
N PHE A 190 -0.61 -9.74 -11.43
CA PHE A 190 0.08 -10.46 -12.50
C PHE A 190 -0.36 -11.93 -12.56
N ASP A 191 -0.02 -12.60 -13.67
CA ASP A 191 -0.21 -14.03 -13.87
C ASP A 191 1.09 -14.77 -13.59
N TRP A 192 1.08 -15.72 -12.65
CA TRP A 192 2.23 -16.55 -12.32
C TRP A 192 2.81 -17.32 -13.53
N LYS A 193 2.04 -17.57 -14.58
CA LYS A 193 2.54 -18.19 -15.83
C LYS A 193 3.66 -17.40 -16.49
N GLU A 194 3.75 -16.09 -16.23
CA GLU A 194 4.79 -15.23 -16.79
C GLU A 194 6.14 -15.39 -16.09
N TYR A 195 6.16 -15.99 -14.90
CA TYR A 195 7.35 -16.19 -14.10
C TYR A 195 7.79 -17.65 -14.17
N LYS A 196 8.86 -17.91 -14.93
CA LYS A 196 9.44 -19.26 -15.02
C LYS A 196 9.93 -19.70 -13.65
N GLN A 197 9.57 -20.92 -13.25
CA GLN A 197 10.19 -21.53 -12.08
C GLN A 197 11.66 -21.87 -12.40
N HIS A 198 12.49 -21.96 -11.36
CA HIS A 198 13.88 -22.44 -11.49
C HIS A 198 14.02 -23.90 -11.96
N ARG A 199 12.89 -24.60 -12.20
CA ARG A 199 12.86 -25.96 -12.75
C ARG A 199 12.20 -25.91 -14.13
N PRO A 200 12.94 -26.27 -15.20
CA PRO A 200 12.48 -26.14 -16.58
C PRO A 200 11.28 -27.05 -16.94
N ASP A 201 10.99 -28.08 -16.13
CA ASP A 201 10.04 -29.14 -16.49
C ASP A 201 8.60 -28.94 -15.93
N ASN A 202 8.36 -27.90 -15.14
CA ASN A 202 7.02 -27.61 -14.59
C ASN A 202 6.52 -26.25 -15.10
N GLU A 203 5.54 -26.28 -16.00
CA GLU A 203 4.76 -25.08 -16.29
C GLU A 203 4.10 -24.60 -14.99
N ARG A 204 4.41 -23.37 -14.58
CA ARG A 204 3.78 -22.78 -13.42
C ARG A 204 2.31 -22.55 -13.71
N ILE A 205 1.43 -23.17 -12.92
CA ILE A 205 0.00 -22.88 -12.98
C ILE A 205 -0.18 -21.43 -12.55
N GLY A 206 -0.87 -20.64 -13.37
CA GLY A 206 -1.12 -19.24 -13.06
C GLY A 206 -2.35 -18.72 -13.79
N ARG A 207 -2.84 -17.61 -13.30
CA ARG A 207 -3.87 -16.78 -13.92
C ARG A 207 -3.79 -15.38 -13.32
N PHE A 208 -4.35 -14.43 -14.00
CA PHE A 208 -4.63 -13.13 -13.38
C PHE A 208 -5.64 -13.28 -12.23
N PRO A 209 -5.47 -12.54 -11.11
CA PRO A 209 -6.54 -12.40 -10.13
C PRO A 209 -7.81 -11.80 -10.75
N THR A 210 -8.97 -12.24 -10.28
CA THR A 210 -10.24 -11.60 -10.66
C THR A 210 -10.33 -10.21 -10.02
N GLN A 211 -11.31 -9.41 -10.45
CA GLN A 211 -11.52 -8.10 -9.86
C GLN A 211 -11.93 -8.20 -8.37
N GLU A 212 -12.71 -9.21 -8.04
CA GLU A 212 -13.16 -9.50 -6.67
C GLU A 212 -11.98 -9.90 -5.79
N GLU A 213 -11.04 -10.71 -6.31
CA GLU A 213 -9.82 -11.11 -5.60
C GLU A 213 -8.88 -9.92 -5.38
N ILE A 214 -8.66 -9.05 -6.39
CA ILE A 214 -7.87 -7.82 -6.23
C ILE A 214 -8.51 -6.92 -5.17
N ARG A 215 -9.84 -6.77 -5.23
CA ARG A 215 -10.60 -5.96 -4.29
C ARG A 215 -10.49 -6.54 -2.87
N PHE A 216 -10.71 -7.84 -2.70
CA PHE A 216 -10.58 -8.49 -1.40
C PHE A 216 -9.19 -8.32 -0.82
N MET A 217 -8.11 -8.69 -1.54
CA MET A 217 -6.74 -8.53 -1.06
C MET A 217 -6.45 -7.09 -0.63
N SER A 218 -6.89 -6.09 -1.42
CA SER A 218 -6.67 -4.68 -1.10
C SER A 218 -7.32 -4.28 0.24
N TYR A 219 -8.57 -4.67 0.45
CA TYR A 219 -9.29 -4.32 1.68
C TYR A 219 -8.88 -5.18 2.88
N ASP A 220 -8.51 -6.43 2.65
CA ASP A 220 -7.99 -7.32 3.69
C ASP A 220 -6.62 -6.82 4.21
N GLY A 221 -5.75 -6.35 3.31
CA GLY A 221 -4.52 -5.66 3.72
C GLY A 221 -4.78 -4.42 4.58
N ILE A 222 -5.75 -3.57 4.19
CA ILE A 222 -6.15 -2.39 4.97
C ILE A 222 -6.70 -2.80 6.36
N TRP A 223 -7.51 -3.84 6.42
CA TRP A 223 -8.04 -4.35 7.67
C TRP A 223 -6.93 -4.82 8.60
N ASN A 224 -5.91 -5.48 8.06
CA ASN A 224 -4.75 -6.02 8.76
C ASN A 224 -3.63 -4.99 9.05
N GLY A 225 -3.82 -3.71 8.72
CA GLY A 225 -2.90 -2.63 9.13
C GLY A 225 -2.10 -1.98 8.01
N ALA A 226 -2.28 -2.37 6.75
CA ALA A 226 -1.62 -1.66 5.66
C ALA A 226 -2.05 -0.19 5.60
N THR A 227 -1.06 0.70 5.56
CA THR A 227 -1.20 2.16 5.45
C THR A 227 -0.96 2.67 4.05
N GLY A 228 -0.85 1.79 3.07
CA GLY A 228 -0.73 2.05 1.65
C GLY A 228 -0.74 0.75 0.86
N LEU A 229 -1.03 0.84 -0.42
CA LEU A 229 -1.09 -0.33 -1.30
C LEU A 229 -0.29 -0.07 -2.57
N PHE A 230 0.51 -1.04 -2.92
CA PHE A 230 1.24 -1.14 -4.17
C PHE A 230 0.65 -2.29 -5.00
N TYR A 231 0.73 -2.21 -6.32
CA TYR A 231 0.16 -3.22 -7.20
C TYR A 231 1.24 -3.75 -8.14
N PHE A 232 1.56 -5.01 -8.01
CA PHE A 232 2.57 -5.68 -8.81
C PHE A 232 1.90 -6.53 -9.89
N ILE A 233 1.99 -6.22 -11.20
CA ILE A 233 2.86 -5.27 -11.87
C ILE A 233 2.15 -4.65 -13.09
N PHE A 234 2.59 -3.48 -13.57
CA PHE A 234 1.98 -2.73 -14.69
C PHE A 234 2.08 -3.44 -16.05
N THR A 235 3.06 -4.34 -16.22
CA THR A 235 3.33 -5.00 -17.50
C THR A 235 2.95 -6.48 -17.47
N THR A 236 2.62 -7.02 -18.63
CA THR A 236 2.46 -8.45 -18.90
C THR A 236 3.13 -8.76 -20.24
N LYS A 237 3.91 -9.85 -20.33
CA LYS A 237 4.68 -10.23 -21.52
C LYS A 237 5.53 -9.09 -22.08
N GLY A 238 6.06 -8.26 -21.22
CA GLY A 238 6.89 -7.10 -21.60
C GLY A 238 6.12 -5.86 -22.06
N GLU A 239 4.79 -5.91 -22.15
CA GLU A 239 3.94 -4.80 -22.61
C GLU A 239 3.08 -4.25 -21.47
N PRO A 240 2.73 -2.93 -21.50
CA PRO A 240 1.81 -2.34 -20.53
C PRO A 240 0.43 -3.02 -20.52
N LEU A 241 -0.12 -3.27 -19.33
CA LEU A 241 -1.46 -3.86 -19.17
C LEU A 241 -2.58 -3.17 -19.97
N PRO A 242 -2.60 -1.83 -20.11
CA PRO A 242 -3.58 -1.16 -20.95
C PRO A 242 -3.57 -1.61 -22.41
N THR A 243 -2.41 -2.01 -22.92
CA THR A 243 -2.22 -2.49 -24.29
C THR A 243 -2.40 -3.99 -24.40
N ALA A 244 -1.67 -4.76 -23.58
CA ALA A 244 -1.63 -6.21 -23.68
C ALA A 244 -2.88 -6.92 -23.12
N ALA A 245 -3.53 -6.32 -22.12
CA ALA A 245 -4.69 -6.90 -21.43
C ALA A 245 -5.72 -5.82 -21.02
N PRO A 246 -6.32 -5.07 -21.97
CA PRO A 246 -7.11 -3.88 -21.66
C PRO A 246 -8.35 -4.17 -20.81
N GLN A 247 -8.99 -5.32 -20.98
CA GLN A 247 -10.13 -5.71 -20.14
C GLN A 247 -9.71 -6.01 -18.69
N TYR A 248 -8.53 -6.60 -18.51
CA TYR A 248 -7.96 -6.84 -17.18
C TYR A 248 -7.53 -5.53 -16.51
N TRP A 249 -6.86 -4.66 -17.27
CA TRP A 249 -6.53 -3.30 -16.78
C TRP A 249 -7.75 -2.53 -16.28
N GLU A 250 -8.89 -2.66 -16.97
CA GLU A 250 -10.14 -2.03 -16.51
C GLU A 250 -10.59 -2.58 -15.14
N ARG A 251 -10.40 -3.88 -14.87
CA ARG A 251 -10.70 -4.50 -13.55
C ARG A 251 -9.82 -3.93 -12.46
N VAL A 252 -8.50 -3.84 -12.70
CA VAL A 252 -7.54 -3.21 -11.78
C VAL A 252 -7.94 -1.74 -11.51
N ARG A 253 -8.17 -0.99 -12.57
CA ARG A 253 -8.53 0.43 -12.50
C ARG A 253 -9.81 0.69 -11.71
N LYS A 254 -10.81 -0.16 -11.82
CA LYS A 254 -12.07 -0.04 -11.05
C LYS A 254 -11.82 -0.16 -9.54
N THR A 255 -10.98 -1.10 -9.13
CA THR A 255 -10.62 -1.26 -7.71
C THR A 255 -9.80 -0.08 -7.21
N VAL A 256 -8.77 0.31 -7.96
CA VAL A 256 -7.90 1.44 -7.56
C VAL A 256 -8.68 2.77 -7.47
N ARG A 257 -9.61 3.04 -8.40
CA ARG A 257 -10.46 4.23 -8.33
C ARG A 257 -11.42 4.24 -7.14
N GLU A 258 -11.91 3.07 -6.74
CA GLU A 258 -12.71 2.93 -5.54
C GLU A 258 -11.89 3.35 -4.31
N LEU A 259 -10.68 2.80 -4.17
CA LEU A 259 -9.76 3.13 -3.08
C LEU A 259 -9.28 4.59 -3.12
N ALA A 260 -9.01 5.13 -4.31
CA ALA A 260 -8.64 6.54 -4.45
C ALA A 260 -9.73 7.50 -3.94
N ARG A 261 -11.01 7.13 -4.07
CA ARG A 261 -12.13 7.89 -3.48
C ARG A 261 -12.24 7.69 -1.96
N LEU A 262 -11.86 6.53 -1.45
CA LEU A 262 -11.84 6.23 -0.02
C LEU A 262 -10.60 6.80 0.69
N ARG A 263 -9.55 7.11 -0.06
CA ARG A 263 -8.24 7.56 0.47
C ARG A 263 -8.34 8.67 1.51
N PRO A 264 -9.17 9.73 1.36
CA PRO A 264 -9.30 10.75 2.41
C PRO A 264 -9.77 10.22 3.76
N VAL A 265 -10.55 9.11 3.77
CA VAL A 265 -10.97 8.43 5.00
C VAL A 265 -9.80 7.65 5.59
N LEU A 266 -9.03 6.95 4.76
CA LEU A 266 -7.87 6.16 5.19
C LEU A 266 -6.72 7.04 5.72
N GLU A 267 -6.55 8.24 5.14
CA GLU A 267 -5.51 9.20 5.54
C GLU A 267 -5.87 9.98 6.81
N ASN A 268 -7.14 10.38 6.94
CA ASN A 268 -7.54 11.38 7.95
C ASN A 268 -8.67 10.87 8.87
N GLY A 269 -9.18 9.68 8.64
CA GLY A 269 -10.19 9.07 9.48
C GLY A 269 -9.59 8.58 10.80
N VAL A 270 -10.33 8.79 11.88
CA VAL A 270 -9.98 8.24 13.19
C VAL A 270 -10.67 6.88 13.33
N ALA A 271 -9.88 5.84 13.56
CA ALA A 271 -10.43 4.52 13.87
C ALA A 271 -11.27 4.60 15.14
N ILE A 272 -12.47 4.04 15.11
CA ILE A 272 -13.40 4.00 16.24
C ILE A 272 -13.85 2.57 16.48
N GLU A 273 -14.46 2.35 17.66
CA GLU A 273 -15.10 1.08 17.98
C GLU A 273 -16.17 0.72 16.93
N ASN A 274 -16.22 -0.56 16.58
CA ASN A 274 -17.16 -1.04 15.59
C ASN A 274 -18.62 -0.94 16.14
N PRO A 275 -19.56 -0.54 15.29
CA PRO A 275 -20.97 -0.36 15.70
C PRO A 275 -21.67 -1.66 16.08
N VAL A 276 -21.08 -2.80 15.78
CA VAL A 276 -21.55 -4.15 16.07
C VAL A 276 -20.35 -5.10 16.14
N MET A 277 -20.40 -6.04 17.06
CA MET A 277 -19.45 -7.14 17.08
C MET A 277 -19.74 -8.09 15.92
N VAL A 278 -18.69 -8.50 15.22
CA VAL A 278 -18.72 -9.56 14.23
C VAL A 278 -17.76 -10.67 14.66
N GLN A 279 -18.04 -11.90 14.22
CA GLN A 279 -17.18 -13.05 14.46
C GLN A 279 -16.59 -13.53 13.13
N GLU A 280 -15.40 -14.13 13.18
CA GLU A 280 -14.85 -14.79 12.00
C GLU A 280 -15.89 -15.73 11.35
N PRO A 281 -15.98 -15.73 10.02
CA PRO A 281 -15.06 -15.12 9.07
C PRO A 281 -15.42 -13.67 8.66
N LEU A 282 -16.32 -12.99 9.35
CA LEU A 282 -16.60 -11.58 9.11
C LEU A 282 -15.55 -10.72 9.83
N ARG A 283 -15.01 -9.74 9.12
CA ARG A 283 -14.05 -8.75 9.64
C ARG A 283 -14.62 -7.37 9.44
N LEU A 284 -14.66 -6.56 10.49
CA LEU A 284 -15.23 -5.21 10.45
C LEU A 284 -14.20 -4.20 10.98
N LYS A 285 -14.04 -3.08 10.28
CA LYS A 285 -13.22 -1.95 10.74
C LYS A 285 -13.91 -0.65 10.41
N THR A 286 -13.93 0.29 11.35
CA THR A 286 -14.76 1.49 11.28
C THR A 286 -13.92 2.74 11.55
N TRP A 287 -14.18 3.80 10.77
CA TRP A 287 -13.55 5.12 10.92
C TRP A 287 -14.59 6.22 11.00
N LYS A 288 -14.32 7.22 11.83
CA LYS A 288 -15.00 8.51 11.80
C LYS A 288 -14.18 9.48 10.95
N TYR A 289 -14.79 10.02 9.91
CA TYR A 289 -14.18 11.05 9.08
C TYR A 289 -15.17 12.19 8.84
N LYS A 290 -14.80 13.39 9.27
CA LYS A 290 -15.70 14.56 9.32
C LYS A 290 -16.97 14.19 10.15
N LYS A 291 -18.15 14.42 9.58
CA LYS A 291 -19.44 14.10 10.22
C LYS A 291 -19.98 12.69 9.90
N HIS A 292 -19.20 11.85 9.26
CA HIS A 292 -19.65 10.54 8.80
C HIS A 292 -18.84 9.40 9.41
N ILE A 293 -19.48 8.26 9.47
CA ILE A 293 -18.89 6.97 9.87
C ILE A 293 -18.74 6.11 8.61
N TYR A 294 -17.57 5.52 8.42
CA TYR A 294 -17.26 4.61 7.32
C TYR A 294 -16.89 3.25 7.89
N SER A 295 -17.52 2.21 7.40
CA SER A 295 -17.24 0.83 7.82
C SER A 295 -16.86 -0.02 6.62
N ILE A 296 -15.83 -0.84 6.78
CA ILE A 296 -15.43 -1.87 5.83
C ILE A 296 -15.73 -3.21 6.48
N LEU A 297 -16.64 -3.98 5.87
CA LEU A 297 -16.96 -5.35 6.25
C LEU A 297 -16.42 -6.30 5.20
N LEU A 298 -15.72 -7.34 5.63
CA LEU A 298 -15.14 -8.38 4.79
C LEU A 298 -15.74 -9.74 5.16
N ASN A 299 -16.02 -10.57 4.16
CA ASN A 299 -16.15 -12.01 4.35
C ASN A 299 -14.80 -12.67 4.03
N ALA A 300 -14.03 -12.99 5.04
CA ALA A 300 -12.70 -13.59 4.93
C ALA A 300 -12.76 -15.12 4.74
N SER A 301 -13.72 -15.61 3.94
CA SER A 301 -13.85 -17.06 3.68
C SER A 301 -14.37 -17.38 2.29
N GLY A 302 -14.14 -18.62 1.87
CA GLY A 302 -14.66 -19.19 0.62
C GLY A 302 -16.14 -19.62 0.67
N ARG A 303 -16.89 -19.22 1.73
CA ARG A 303 -18.31 -19.57 1.88
C ARG A 303 -19.18 -18.33 2.04
N THR A 304 -20.45 -18.46 1.74
CA THR A 304 -21.45 -17.43 2.00
C THR A 304 -21.73 -17.37 3.52
N VAL A 305 -21.82 -16.14 4.07
CA VAL A 305 -22.07 -15.91 5.51
C VAL A 305 -23.19 -14.92 5.72
N GLU A 306 -23.87 -15.05 6.84
CA GLU A 306 -24.94 -14.13 7.24
C GLU A 306 -24.35 -12.84 7.82
N VAL A 307 -24.95 -11.71 7.44
CA VAL A 307 -24.52 -10.37 7.86
C VAL A 307 -25.39 -9.91 9.03
N PRO A 308 -24.80 -9.28 10.07
CA PRO A 308 -25.58 -8.69 11.16
C PRO A 308 -26.63 -7.71 10.66
N VAL A 309 -27.88 -7.88 11.11
CA VAL A 309 -29.05 -7.10 10.65
C VAL A 309 -28.85 -5.60 10.77
N VAL A 310 -28.15 -5.14 11.81
CA VAL A 310 -27.87 -3.72 12.03
C VAL A 310 -27.12 -3.07 10.85
N LEU A 311 -26.25 -3.81 10.14
CA LEU A 311 -25.55 -3.29 8.96
C LEU A 311 -26.43 -3.25 7.70
N LEU A 312 -27.59 -3.90 7.75
CA LEU A 312 -28.60 -3.88 6.68
C LEU A 312 -29.53 -2.67 6.77
N GLU A 313 -29.57 -1.98 7.91
CA GLU A 313 -30.42 -0.82 8.13
C GLU A 313 -30.16 0.31 7.14
N LYS A 314 -31.19 1.13 6.84
CA LYS A 314 -31.14 2.21 5.85
C LYS A 314 -30.09 3.28 6.14
N GLN A 315 -29.73 3.49 7.42
CA GLN A 315 -28.69 4.44 7.82
C GLN A 315 -27.30 4.08 7.31
N TYR A 316 -26.99 2.79 7.08
CA TYR A 316 -25.75 2.32 6.48
C TYR A 316 -25.89 2.29 4.96
N LYS A 317 -25.49 3.37 4.29
CA LYS A 317 -25.57 3.50 2.83
C LYS A 317 -24.40 2.75 2.19
N PRO A 318 -24.67 1.84 1.24
CA PRO A 318 -23.61 1.15 0.52
C PRO A 318 -22.90 2.14 -0.39
N LEU A 319 -21.57 2.04 -0.43
CA LEU A 319 -20.72 2.78 -1.32
C LEU A 319 -20.13 1.86 -2.39
N TYR A 320 -19.77 2.45 -3.51
CA TYR A 320 -19.08 1.81 -4.62
C TYR A 320 -19.84 0.60 -5.18
N ARG A 321 -19.24 -0.58 -5.04
CA ARG A 321 -19.78 -1.86 -5.56
C ARG A 321 -20.54 -2.68 -4.52
N THR A 322 -20.68 -2.15 -3.32
CA THR A 322 -21.37 -2.83 -2.23
C THR A 322 -22.85 -3.06 -2.57
N LYS A 323 -23.28 -4.31 -2.49
CA LYS A 323 -24.67 -4.73 -2.59
C LYS A 323 -25.09 -5.35 -1.28
N LYS A 324 -25.81 -4.58 -0.46
CA LYS A 324 -26.31 -5.05 0.83
C LYS A 324 -27.37 -6.14 0.63
N GLN A 325 -27.16 -7.27 1.28
CA GLN A 325 -28.07 -8.43 1.31
C GLN A 325 -27.81 -9.23 2.59
N GLN A 326 -28.77 -10.03 3.01
CA GLN A 326 -28.63 -10.83 4.24
C GLN A 326 -27.42 -11.78 4.20
N LEU A 327 -27.14 -12.33 3.03
CA LEU A 327 -26.02 -13.25 2.81
C LEU A 327 -24.91 -12.57 2.02
N MET A 328 -23.72 -12.50 2.61
CA MET A 328 -22.51 -11.96 1.99
C MET A 328 -21.74 -13.07 1.27
N LYS A 329 -21.43 -12.87 -0.01
CA LYS A 329 -20.73 -13.83 -0.84
C LYS A 329 -19.31 -14.12 -0.35
N PRO A 330 -18.70 -15.25 -0.79
CA PRO A 330 -17.29 -15.53 -0.55
C PRO A 330 -16.40 -14.36 -0.96
N TYR A 331 -15.45 -13.98 -0.08
CA TYR A 331 -14.46 -12.93 -0.32
C TYR A 331 -15.05 -11.57 -0.75
N ASP A 332 -16.33 -11.32 -0.43
CA ASP A 332 -16.95 -10.03 -0.73
C ASP A 332 -16.51 -8.95 0.26
N VAL A 333 -16.59 -7.71 -0.18
CA VAL A 333 -16.23 -6.52 0.58
C VAL A 333 -17.40 -5.54 0.54
N TRP A 334 -17.81 -5.06 1.70
CA TRP A 334 -18.78 -3.99 1.81
C TRP A 334 -18.14 -2.74 2.36
N VAL A 335 -18.32 -1.64 1.66
CA VAL A 335 -17.96 -0.30 2.13
C VAL A 335 -19.25 0.44 2.41
N LEU A 336 -19.44 0.81 3.66
CA LEU A 336 -20.66 1.43 4.15
C LEU A 336 -20.38 2.83 4.69
N LYS A 337 -21.34 3.73 4.55
CA LYS A 337 -21.29 5.09 5.09
C LYS A 337 -22.56 5.36 5.90
N LYS A 338 -22.38 5.89 7.12
CA LYS A 338 -23.43 6.38 8.02
C LYS A 338 -23.24 7.87 8.30
#